data_d8e868637fa32eeb3c3d157a6c63708f
#
_entry.id   d8e868637fa32eeb3c3d157a6c63708f
#
_cell.length_a   1.000
_cell.length_b   1.000
_cell.length_c   1.000
_cell.angle_alpha   90.00
_cell.angle_beta   90.00
_cell.angle_gamma   90.00
#
_symmetry.space_group_name_H-M   'P 1'
#
loop_
_entity.id
_entity.type
_entity.pdbx_description
1 polymer ?
#
loop_
_entity_poly.entity_id
_entity_poly.type
_entity_poly.pdbx_seq_one_letter_code
_entity_poly.pdbx_strand_id
1 'polypeptide(L)'
;KEERTYYDNFFSQKEDYVTPLTVMHHMDNNHRTLKRNDDKFYMLTINPSGEEQQHLIEKVTGKKTGEFPELSPEQQKEVLAEMKRLTRECMDEYARNFYREKIRSGDDLVWYGRVETERHYKGDDPEVKAGKAKAGERKPGLQLHVHIIVSRMDRSQTVSLSPLSKSRGNRQVLDGRDVVVGFDRSQWSARCASRFNRL
;
A
#
# COMPACT_ATOMS: atom_id res chain seq x y z
N LYS A 1 26.66 -1.30 -1.37
CA LYS A 1 25.85 -2.19 -2.27
C LYS A 1 24.66 -2.82 -1.53
N GLU A 2 24.81 -3.22 -0.26
CA GLU A 2 23.73 -3.83 0.55
C GLU A 2 22.62 -2.84 0.93
N GLU A 3 22.94 -1.58 1.23
CA GLU A 3 21.95 -0.55 1.58
C GLU A 3 20.99 -0.23 0.44
N ARG A 4 21.45 -0.14 -0.81
CA ARG A 4 20.57 0.07 -1.98
C ARG A 4 19.59 -1.09 -2.19
N THR A 5 20.03 -2.33 -1.93
CA THR A 5 19.18 -3.53 -2.09
C THR A 5 18.01 -3.54 -1.11
N TYR A 6 18.15 -2.93 0.07
CA TYR A 6 17.09 -2.88 1.08
C TYR A 6 15.92 -1.97 0.66
N TYR A 7 16.20 -0.82 0.05
CA TYR A 7 15.21 0.17 -0.34
C TYR A 7 14.60 -0.08 -1.74
N ASP A 8 15.27 -0.86 -2.59
CA ASP A 8 14.83 -1.09 -3.97
C ASP A 8 13.95 -2.33 -4.14
N ASN A 9 13.75 -3.12 -3.08
CA ASN A 9 12.94 -4.32 -3.12
C ASN A 9 11.50 -4.08 -2.62
N PHE A 10 10.61 -4.90 -3.15
CA PHE A 10 9.24 -4.99 -2.70
C PHE A 10 9.12 -5.96 -1.51
N PHE A 11 7.98 -5.91 -0.85
CA PHE A 11 7.52 -6.91 0.12
C PHE A 11 6.10 -7.36 -0.23
N SER A 12 5.71 -8.50 0.30
CA SER A 12 4.38 -9.08 0.10
C SER A 12 3.71 -9.37 1.44
N GLN A 13 2.58 -10.04 1.42
CA GLN A 13 1.91 -10.50 2.65
C GLN A 13 2.82 -11.37 3.51
N LYS A 14 3.74 -12.14 2.91
CA LYS A 14 4.58 -13.12 3.61
C LYS A 14 6.08 -12.86 3.53
N GLU A 15 6.52 -12.14 2.51
CA GLU A 15 7.95 -11.94 2.22
C GLU A 15 8.34 -10.50 2.42
N ASP A 16 9.46 -10.25 3.08
CA ASP A 16 9.99 -8.91 3.31
C ASP A 16 10.81 -8.37 2.13
N TYR A 17 11.24 -9.28 1.24
CA TYR A 17 12.08 -8.95 0.10
C TYR A 17 11.64 -9.70 -1.15
N VAL A 18 11.11 -8.97 -2.11
CA VAL A 18 10.71 -9.51 -3.42
C VAL A 18 11.31 -8.62 -4.50
N THR A 19 12.02 -9.23 -5.45
CA THR A 19 12.66 -8.47 -6.53
C THR A 19 11.62 -7.86 -7.49
N PRO A 20 11.93 -6.70 -8.11
CA PRO A 20 11.04 -6.12 -9.13
C PRO A 20 10.72 -7.08 -10.28
N LEU A 21 11.66 -7.91 -10.67
CA LEU A 21 11.45 -8.92 -11.73
C LEU A 21 10.41 -9.97 -11.33
N THR A 22 10.45 -10.43 -10.08
CA THR A 22 9.47 -11.36 -9.53
C THR A 22 8.08 -10.72 -9.48
N VAL A 23 7.99 -9.46 -9.02
CA VAL A 23 6.71 -8.71 -9.01
C VAL A 23 6.12 -8.62 -10.41
N MET A 24 6.92 -8.21 -11.39
CA MET A 24 6.50 -8.10 -12.79
C MET A 24 5.98 -9.44 -13.32
N HIS A 25 6.74 -10.52 -13.09
CA HIS A 25 6.36 -11.87 -13.51
C HIS A 25 5.02 -12.30 -12.90
N HIS A 26 4.82 -12.10 -11.60
CA HIS A 26 3.58 -12.46 -10.93
C HIS A 26 2.38 -11.63 -11.42
N MET A 27 2.56 -10.33 -11.63
CA MET A 27 1.50 -9.45 -12.15
C MET A 27 1.11 -9.83 -13.58
N ASP A 28 2.09 -10.14 -14.43
CA ASP A 28 1.84 -10.50 -15.82
C ASP A 28 1.16 -11.85 -15.96
N ASN A 29 1.40 -12.79 -15.06
CA ASN A 29 0.83 -14.13 -15.11
C ASN A 29 -0.47 -14.30 -14.32
N ASN A 30 -0.89 -13.33 -13.52
CA ASN A 30 -2.12 -13.39 -12.72
C ASN A 30 -3.30 -12.70 -13.45
N HIS A 31 -3.69 -13.21 -14.61
CA HIS A 31 -4.68 -12.57 -15.49
C HIS A 31 -5.72 -13.52 -16.06
N ARG A 32 -5.85 -14.72 -15.53
CA ARG A 32 -6.84 -15.71 -15.98
C ARG A 32 -8.24 -15.08 -15.99
N THR A 33 -9.00 -15.30 -17.04
CA THR A 33 -10.36 -14.78 -17.27
C THR A 33 -10.47 -13.27 -17.59
N LEU A 34 -9.39 -12.51 -17.47
CA LEU A 34 -9.42 -11.10 -17.87
C LEU A 34 -9.45 -10.97 -19.41
N LYS A 35 -10.24 -10.00 -19.87
CA LYS A 35 -10.27 -9.61 -21.28
C LYS A 35 -9.06 -8.75 -21.64
N ARG A 36 -8.75 -8.64 -22.92
CA ARG A 36 -7.60 -7.86 -23.42
C ARG A 36 -7.59 -6.41 -22.93
N ASN A 37 -8.77 -5.80 -22.76
CA ASN A 37 -8.91 -4.40 -22.37
C ASN A 37 -9.17 -4.22 -20.85
N ASP A 38 -9.15 -5.30 -20.07
CA ASP A 38 -9.30 -5.18 -18.62
C ASP A 38 -7.97 -4.77 -17.97
N ASP A 39 -8.05 -3.90 -16.98
CA ASP A 39 -6.89 -3.59 -16.14
C ASP A 39 -6.43 -4.87 -15.42
N LYS A 40 -5.15 -5.18 -15.51
CA LYS A 40 -4.56 -6.36 -14.88
C LYS A 40 -4.24 -6.12 -13.40
N PHE A 41 -3.91 -4.89 -13.04
CA PHE A 41 -3.52 -4.49 -11.68
C PHE A 41 -3.93 -3.04 -11.39
N TYR A 42 -3.88 -2.69 -10.14
CA TYR A 42 -4.12 -1.33 -9.66
C TYR A 42 -2.96 -0.86 -8.79
N MET A 43 -2.74 0.46 -8.82
CA MET A 43 -1.78 1.13 -7.93
C MET A 43 -2.52 1.78 -6.78
N LEU A 44 -2.10 1.47 -5.55
CA LEU A 44 -2.62 2.06 -4.32
C LEU A 44 -1.48 2.76 -3.58
N THR A 45 -1.84 3.70 -2.71
CA THR A 45 -0.86 4.35 -1.84
C THR A 45 -1.43 4.44 -0.42
N ILE A 46 -0.63 4.04 0.56
CA ILE A 46 -0.89 4.29 1.97
C ILE A 46 -0.04 5.48 2.38
N ASN A 47 -0.71 6.56 2.79
CA ASN A 47 -0.10 7.82 3.19
C ASN A 47 -0.50 8.14 4.64
N PRO A 48 0.26 7.69 5.64
CA PRO A 48 0.03 8.10 7.01
C PRO A 48 0.20 9.62 7.15
N SER A 49 -0.63 10.24 7.98
CA SER A 49 -0.47 11.64 8.34
C SER A 49 0.85 11.89 9.08
N GLY A 50 1.28 13.13 9.18
CA GLY A 50 2.49 13.47 9.94
C GLY A 50 2.39 13.04 11.41
N GLU A 51 1.21 13.14 12.01
CA GLU A 51 0.95 12.70 13.38
C GLU A 51 1.02 11.17 13.51
N GLU A 52 0.45 10.42 12.57
CA GLU A 52 0.53 8.95 12.54
C GLU A 52 1.97 8.47 12.35
N GLN A 53 2.75 9.13 11.50
CA GLN A 53 4.17 8.83 11.31
C GLN A 53 4.97 9.11 12.59
N GLN A 54 4.73 10.24 13.24
CA GLN A 54 5.37 10.61 14.50
C GLN A 54 5.05 9.57 15.61
N HIS A 55 3.77 9.20 15.72
CA HIS A 55 3.32 8.20 16.69
C HIS A 55 3.99 6.84 16.45
N LEU A 56 4.03 6.37 15.21
CA LEU A 56 4.70 5.14 14.83
C LEU A 56 6.19 5.15 15.22
N ILE A 57 6.91 6.23 14.86
CA ILE A 57 8.34 6.35 15.18
C ILE A 57 8.56 6.35 16.69
N GLU A 58 7.79 7.14 17.43
CA GLU A 58 7.90 7.22 18.89
C GLU A 58 7.61 5.87 19.57
N LYS A 59 6.60 5.14 19.11
CA LYS A 59 6.27 3.81 19.62
C LYS A 59 7.35 2.77 19.37
N VAL A 60 7.93 2.78 18.17
CA VAL A 60 8.92 1.79 17.76
C VAL A 60 10.29 2.09 18.37
N THR A 61 10.70 3.36 18.35
CA THR A 61 12.07 3.75 18.69
C THR A 61 12.23 4.43 20.05
N GLY A 62 11.11 4.84 20.68
CA GLY A 62 11.13 5.68 21.88
C GLY A 62 11.61 7.11 21.64
N LYS A 63 11.82 7.52 20.38
CA LYS A 63 12.41 8.80 20.01
C LYS A 63 11.44 9.63 19.18
N LYS A 64 11.34 10.93 19.50
CA LYS A 64 10.68 11.91 18.63
C LYS A 64 11.68 12.48 17.64
N THR A 65 11.31 12.52 16.37
CA THR A 65 12.10 13.17 15.32
C THR A 65 11.20 13.78 14.27
N GLY A 66 11.64 14.88 13.67
CA GLY A 66 10.96 15.51 12.54
C GLY A 66 11.41 14.99 11.17
N GLU A 67 12.52 14.25 11.13
CA GLU A 67 13.15 13.80 9.90
C GLU A 67 13.58 12.33 10.03
N PHE A 68 13.20 11.49 9.07
CA PHE A 68 13.53 10.06 9.08
C PHE A 68 15.04 9.78 9.09
N PRO A 69 15.92 10.51 8.35
CA PRO A 69 17.36 10.30 8.38
C PRO A 69 18.05 10.58 9.72
N GLU A 70 17.39 11.24 10.67
CA GLU A 70 17.93 11.47 12.03
C GLU A 70 17.87 10.22 12.92
N LEU A 71 17.17 9.18 12.48
CA LEU A 71 17.13 7.89 13.16
C LEU A 71 18.41 7.10 12.85
N SER A 72 18.85 6.28 13.82
CA SER A 72 19.95 5.33 13.56
C SER A 72 19.55 4.30 12.49
N PRO A 73 20.52 3.65 11.82
CA PRO A 73 20.20 2.60 10.84
C PRO A 73 19.33 1.48 11.42
N GLU A 74 19.54 1.11 12.67
CA GLU A 74 18.75 0.10 13.38
C GLU A 74 17.31 0.59 13.58
N GLN A 75 17.13 1.82 14.07
CA GLN A 75 15.83 2.43 14.26
C GLN A 75 15.08 2.59 12.93
N GLN A 76 15.78 2.96 11.85
CA GLN A 76 15.19 3.02 10.52
C GLN A 76 14.64 1.65 10.08
N LYS A 77 15.42 0.57 10.28
CA LYS A 77 14.99 -0.80 9.98
C LYS A 77 13.74 -1.21 10.77
N GLU A 78 13.70 -0.88 12.07
CA GLU A 78 12.54 -1.17 12.93
C GLU A 78 11.28 -0.43 12.44
N VAL A 79 11.40 0.85 12.12
CA VAL A 79 10.28 1.65 11.58
C VAL A 79 9.79 1.09 10.26
N LEU A 80 10.71 0.71 9.34
CA LEU A 80 10.34 0.10 8.06
C LEU A 80 9.67 -1.26 8.23
N ALA A 81 10.12 -2.07 9.19
CA ALA A 81 9.48 -3.36 9.50
C ALA A 81 8.05 -3.15 10.02
N GLU A 82 7.82 -2.15 10.88
CA GLU A 82 6.50 -1.81 11.38
C GLU A 82 5.59 -1.25 10.28
N MET A 83 6.11 -0.42 9.38
CA MET A 83 5.37 0.05 8.19
C MET A 83 4.92 -1.13 7.32
N LYS A 84 5.77 -2.13 7.11
CA LYS A 84 5.40 -3.35 6.37
C LYS A 84 4.30 -4.13 7.10
N ARG A 85 4.42 -4.29 8.44
CA ARG A 85 3.41 -4.98 9.24
C ARG A 85 2.04 -4.30 9.14
N LEU A 86 1.98 -2.97 9.32
CA LEU A 86 0.75 -2.18 9.20
C LEU A 86 0.16 -2.24 7.79
N THR A 87 1.02 -2.22 6.77
CA THR A 87 0.58 -2.36 5.38
C THR A 87 -0.10 -3.71 5.14
N ARG A 88 0.45 -4.80 5.70
CA ARG A 88 -0.19 -6.13 5.62
C ARG A 88 -1.58 -6.14 6.24
N GLU A 89 -1.75 -5.51 7.40
CA GLU A 89 -3.07 -5.34 8.02
C GLU A 89 -4.02 -4.50 7.16
N CYS A 90 -3.51 -3.43 6.53
CA CYS A 90 -4.30 -2.63 5.58
C CYS A 90 -4.73 -3.46 4.36
N MET A 91 -3.90 -4.37 3.88
CA MET A 91 -4.23 -5.26 2.76
C MET A 91 -5.21 -6.38 3.17
N ASP A 92 -5.20 -6.81 4.43
CA ASP A 92 -6.25 -7.64 4.98
C ASP A 92 -7.60 -6.91 4.97
N GLU A 93 -7.63 -5.64 5.37
CA GLU A 93 -8.84 -4.81 5.30
C GLU A 93 -9.26 -4.52 3.86
N TYR A 94 -8.32 -4.37 2.94
CA TYR A 94 -8.60 -4.24 1.50
C TYR A 94 -9.32 -5.48 0.98
N ALA A 95 -8.82 -6.68 1.29
CA ALA A 95 -9.44 -7.93 0.90
C ALA A 95 -10.88 -8.05 1.44
N ARG A 96 -11.08 -7.79 2.74
CA ARG A 96 -12.39 -7.85 3.39
C ARG A 96 -13.40 -6.84 2.86
N ASN A 97 -12.92 -5.71 2.34
CA ASN A 97 -13.76 -4.65 1.81
C ASN A 97 -14.54 -5.04 0.54
N PHE A 98 -14.11 -6.10 -0.15
CA PHE A 98 -14.83 -6.65 -1.30
C PHE A 98 -16.01 -7.55 -0.93
N TYR A 99 -16.14 -7.96 0.33
CA TYR A 99 -17.21 -8.82 0.84
C TYR A 99 -17.39 -10.13 0.06
N ARG A 100 -16.30 -10.69 -0.46
CA ARG A 100 -16.30 -11.96 -1.16
C ARG A 100 -15.96 -13.10 -0.21
N GLU A 101 -16.73 -14.20 -0.27
CA GLU A 101 -16.56 -15.34 0.63
C GLU A 101 -15.14 -15.94 0.57
N LYS A 102 -14.54 -15.96 -0.62
CA LYS A 102 -13.20 -16.51 -0.87
C LYS A 102 -12.06 -15.53 -0.61
N ILE A 103 -12.36 -14.25 -0.38
CA ILE A 103 -11.35 -13.19 -0.24
C ILE A 103 -11.44 -12.61 1.16
N ARG A 104 -10.63 -13.14 2.09
CA ARG A 104 -10.73 -12.85 3.53
C ARG A 104 -9.54 -12.07 4.07
N SER A 105 -8.39 -12.19 3.43
CA SER A 105 -7.14 -11.56 3.87
C SER A 105 -6.25 -11.21 2.69
N GLY A 106 -5.18 -10.49 2.96
CA GLY A 106 -4.15 -10.18 1.96
C GLY A 106 -3.48 -11.41 1.36
N ASP A 107 -3.56 -12.56 2.04
CA ASP A 107 -3.07 -13.85 1.50
C ASP A 107 -3.85 -14.34 0.28
N ASP A 108 -5.11 -13.95 0.16
CA ASP A 108 -5.95 -14.32 -0.97
C ASP A 108 -5.71 -13.44 -2.21
N LEU A 109 -4.91 -12.38 -2.04
CA LEU A 109 -4.55 -11.42 -3.09
C LEU A 109 -3.14 -11.71 -3.64
N VAL A 110 -2.86 -11.16 -4.82
CA VAL A 110 -1.48 -11.00 -5.33
C VAL A 110 -1.16 -9.52 -5.28
N TRP A 111 -0.34 -9.11 -4.31
CA TRP A 111 0.03 -7.72 -4.11
C TRP A 111 1.47 -7.59 -3.60
N TYR A 112 2.08 -6.47 -3.92
CA TYR A 112 3.43 -6.10 -3.49
C TYR A 112 3.45 -4.64 -3.10
N GLY A 113 4.15 -4.34 -2.00
CA GLY A 113 4.35 -2.99 -1.51
C GLY A 113 5.81 -2.58 -1.55
N ARG A 114 6.06 -1.28 -1.61
CA ARG A 114 7.37 -0.67 -1.44
C ARG A 114 7.24 0.51 -0.51
N VAL A 115 7.96 0.47 0.62
CA VAL A 115 8.01 1.58 1.56
C VAL A 115 8.99 2.62 1.02
N GLU A 116 8.55 3.87 0.97
CA GLU A 116 9.39 5.01 0.64
C GLU A 116 9.44 5.98 1.82
N THR A 117 10.60 6.53 2.07
CA THR A 117 10.89 7.40 3.22
C THR A 117 11.01 8.87 2.82
N GLU A 118 11.07 9.15 1.53
CA GLU A 118 11.31 10.47 0.98
C GLU A 118 10.32 10.81 -0.12
N ARG A 119 10.07 12.11 -0.27
CA ARG A 119 9.38 12.68 -1.44
C ARG A 119 10.17 13.86 -1.95
N HIS A 120 10.10 14.07 -3.25
CA HIS A 120 10.75 15.16 -3.93
C HIS A 120 9.71 16.09 -4.57
N TYR A 121 10.01 17.36 -4.62
CA TYR A 121 9.17 18.34 -5.29
C TYR A 121 9.10 18.07 -6.78
N LYS A 122 7.91 18.13 -7.32
CA LYS A 122 7.66 18.06 -8.77
C LYS A 122 7.57 19.47 -9.35
N GLY A 123 7.78 19.60 -10.66
CA GLY A 123 7.71 20.92 -11.33
C GLY A 123 6.35 21.59 -11.23
N ASP A 124 5.27 20.84 -11.02
CA ASP A 124 3.90 21.32 -10.87
C ASP A 124 3.49 21.59 -9.41
N ASP A 125 4.33 21.25 -8.43
CA ASP A 125 4.06 21.55 -7.00
C ASP A 125 3.94 23.08 -6.76
N PRO A 126 2.99 23.49 -5.90
CA PRO A 126 2.75 24.92 -5.61
C PRO A 126 3.99 25.67 -5.11
N GLU A 127 4.82 25.00 -4.30
CA GLU A 127 6.05 25.56 -3.74
C GLU A 127 7.10 25.85 -4.84
N VAL A 128 7.17 24.98 -5.84
CA VAL A 128 8.07 25.18 -6.99
C VAL A 128 7.56 26.32 -7.86
N LYS A 129 6.26 26.35 -8.14
CA LYS A 129 5.64 27.48 -8.90
C LYS A 129 5.78 28.81 -8.19
N ALA A 130 5.77 28.82 -6.85
CA ALA A 130 5.97 30.02 -6.04
C ALA A 130 7.46 30.37 -5.83
N GLY A 131 8.40 29.62 -6.39
CA GLY A 131 9.84 29.84 -6.23
C GLY A 131 10.39 29.56 -4.82
N LYS A 132 9.63 28.85 -3.99
CA LYS A 132 10.01 28.49 -2.61
C LYS A 132 10.82 27.20 -2.52
N ALA A 133 10.76 26.35 -3.54
CA ALA A 133 11.50 25.11 -3.67
C ALA A 133 11.88 24.88 -5.13
N LYS A 134 12.78 23.92 -5.37
CA LYS A 134 13.18 23.51 -6.72
C LYS A 134 12.65 22.12 -7.03
N ALA A 135 12.29 21.90 -8.30
CA ALA A 135 11.93 20.55 -8.77
C ALA A 135 13.10 19.59 -8.52
N GLY A 136 12.80 18.40 -7.97
CA GLY A 136 13.80 17.41 -7.59
C GLY A 136 14.40 17.58 -6.18
N GLU A 137 14.15 18.70 -5.49
CA GLU A 137 14.55 18.89 -4.12
C GLU A 137 13.71 18.04 -3.16
N ARG A 138 14.34 17.46 -2.11
CA ARG A 138 13.65 16.65 -1.10
C ARG A 138 12.64 17.48 -0.30
N LYS A 139 11.44 16.96 -0.12
CA LYS A 139 10.45 17.58 0.76
C LYS A 139 10.86 17.40 2.22
N PRO A 140 10.75 18.45 3.05
CA PRO A 140 11.09 18.37 4.46
C PRO A 140 10.09 17.53 5.25
N GLY A 141 10.49 17.14 6.45
CA GLY A 141 9.65 16.44 7.40
C GLY A 141 9.55 14.94 7.14
N LEU A 142 8.68 14.29 7.88
CA LEU A 142 8.41 12.87 7.73
C LEU A 142 7.60 12.63 6.45
N GLN A 143 8.10 11.74 5.60
CA GLN A 143 7.55 11.46 4.27
C GLN A 143 7.29 9.96 4.04
N LEU A 144 7.16 9.17 5.12
CA LEU A 144 6.88 7.74 5.03
C LEU A 144 5.58 7.47 4.27
N HIS A 145 5.64 6.61 3.28
CA HIS A 145 4.48 6.15 2.53
C HIS A 145 4.75 4.80 1.86
N VAL A 146 3.70 4.14 1.43
CA VAL A 146 3.82 2.84 0.76
C VAL A 146 3.12 2.89 -0.59
N HIS A 147 3.84 2.59 -1.65
CA HIS A 147 3.26 2.29 -2.95
C HIS A 147 2.94 0.80 -3.03
N ILE A 148 1.74 0.47 -3.48
CA ILE A 148 1.25 -0.90 -3.60
C ILE A 148 0.80 -1.14 -5.02
N ILE A 149 1.23 -2.26 -5.59
CA ILE A 149 0.65 -2.84 -6.79
C ILE A 149 -0.16 -4.07 -6.38
N VAL A 150 -1.43 -4.11 -6.77
CA VAL A 150 -2.32 -5.24 -6.48
C VAL A 150 -2.96 -5.75 -7.75
N SER A 151 -2.91 -7.06 -7.96
CA SER A 151 -3.54 -7.70 -9.11
C SER A 151 -5.06 -7.59 -9.03
N ARG A 152 -5.71 -7.43 -10.18
CA ARG A 152 -7.17 -7.50 -10.28
C ARG A 152 -7.71 -8.87 -9.96
N MET A 153 -7.00 -9.93 -10.35
CA MET A 153 -7.39 -11.29 -9.99
C MET A 153 -6.85 -11.67 -8.62
N ASP A 154 -7.66 -12.40 -7.85
CA ASP A 154 -7.22 -13.04 -6.62
C ASP A 154 -6.10 -14.07 -6.88
N ARG A 155 -5.50 -14.60 -5.84
CA ARG A 155 -4.43 -15.60 -5.94
C ARG A 155 -4.87 -16.89 -6.64
N SER A 156 -6.11 -17.31 -6.45
CA SER A 156 -6.66 -18.51 -7.12
C SER A 156 -7.06 -18.25 -8.59
N GLN A 157 -7.02 -17.01 -9.03
CA GLN A 157 -7.43 -16.54 -10.36
C GLN A 157 -8.90 -16.92 -10.70
N THR A 158 -9.77 -16.88 -9.69
CA THR A 158 -11.20 -17.19 -9.86
C THR A 158 -12.10 -15.99 -9.60
N VAL A 159 -11.62 -14.96 -8.90
CA VAL A 159 -12.40 -13.78 -8.54
C VAL A 159 -11.71 -12.51 -9.06
N SER A 160 -12.44 -11.71 -9.82
CA SER A 160 -11.99 -10.39 -10.26
C SER A 160 -12.39 -9.31 -9.27
N LEU A 161 -11.44 -8.49 -8.83
CA LEU A 161 -11.57 -7.47 -7.81
C LEU A 161 -11.16 -6.10 -8.39
N SER A 162 -11.99 -5.08 -8.22
CA SER A 162 -11.67 -3.73 -8.68
C SER A 162 -11.98 -2.69 -7.61
N PRO A 163 -10.98 -1.94 -7.11
CA PRO A 163 -11.19 -0.84 -6.19
C PRO A 163 -11.80 0.39 -6.86
N LEU A 164 -11.94 0.37 -8.19
CA LEU A 164 -12.56 1.42 -8.99
C LEU A 164 -14.08 1.21 -9.16
N SER A 165 -14.64 0.17 -8.57
CA SER A 165 -16.08 -0.08 -8.61
C SER A 165 -16.85 1.13 -8.08
N LYS A 166 -17.90 1.52 -8.79
CA LYS A 166 -18.83 2.58 -8.38
C LYS A 166 -19.80 2.12 -7.26
N SER A 167 -19.95 0.80 -7.11
CA SER A 167 -20.75 0.18 -6.06
C SER A 167 -20.00 0.22 -4.72
N ARG A 168 -20.69 0.60 -3.66
CA ARG A 168 -20.15 0.67 -2.30
C ARG A 168 -20.78 -0.39 -1.39
N GLY A 169 -20.75 -1.64 -1.81
CA GLY A 169 -21.32 -2.72 -1.04
C GLY A 169 -22.83 -2.93 -1.29
N ASN A 170 -23.28 -2.79 -2.52
CA ASN A 170 -24.66 -3.11 -2.90
C ASN A 170 -24.86 -4.62 -2.94
N ARG A 171 -26.01 -5.07 -2.40
CA ARG A 171 -26.43 -6.46 -2.54
C ARG A 171 -26.83 -6.73 -3.98
N GLN A 172 -26.30 -7.81 -4.52
CA GLN A 172 -26.65 -8.32 -5.85
C GLN A 172 -26.78 -9.83 -5.79
N VAL A 173 -27.54 -10.40 -6.72
CA VAL A 173 -27.62 -11.85 -6.90
C VAL A 173 -26.64 -12.24 -8.00
N LEU A 174 -25.61 -13.00 -7.67
CA LEU A 174 -24.67 -13.59 -8.61
C LEU A 174 -24.76 -15.11 -8.51
N ASP A 175 -25.05 -15.75 -9.63
CA ASP A 175 -25.22 -17.22 -9.70
C ASP A 175 -26.22 -17.78 -8.66
N GLY A 176 -27.35 -17.06 -8.46
CA GLY A 176 -28.41 -17.45 -7.52
C GLY A 176 -28.09 -17.23 -6.03
N ARG A 177 -26.99 -16.56 -5.71
CA ARG A 177 -26.57 -16.23 -4.33
C ARG A 177 -26.59 -14.74 -4.10
N ASP A 178 -27.06 -14.32 -2.94
CA ASP A 178 -26.92 -12.94 -2.48
C ASP A 178 -25.47 -12.65 -2.16
N VAL A 179 -24.88 -11.67 -2.85
CA VAL A 179 -23.52 -11.21 -2.63
C VAL A 179 -23.50 -9.69 -2.46
N VAL A 180 -22.57 -9.21 -1.65
CA VAL A 180 -22.26 -7.80 -1.59
C VAL A 180 -21.14 -7.52 -2.58
N VAL A 181 -21.32 -6.56 -3.47
CA VAL A 181 -20.33 -6.21 -4.50
C VAL A 181 -19.90 -4.76 -4.38
N GLY A 182 -18.67 -4.50 -4.78
CA GLY A 182 -18.10 -3.16 -4.80
C GLY A 182 -16.92 -2.98 -3.85
N PHE A 183 -16.51 -1.72 -3.70
CA PHE A 183 -15.40 -1.34 -2.83
C PHE A 183 -15.66 0.04 -2.23
N ASP A 184 -15.65 0.12 -0.90
CA ASP A 184 -15.79 1.38 -0.16
C ASP A 184 -14.41 1.92 0.25
N ARG A 185 -13.90 2.88 -0.53
CA ARG A 185 -12.60 3.51 -0.29
C ARG A 185 -12.53 4.24 1.04
N SER A 186 -13.60 4.93 1.43
CA SER A 186 -13.65 5.69 2.68
C SER A 186 -13.55 4.76 3.87
N GLN A 187 -14.25 3.63 3.82
CA GLN A 187 -14.17 2.60 4.85
C GLN A 187 -12.78 1.97 4.92
N TRP A 188 -12.17 1.64 3.77
CA TRP A 188 -10.80 1.10 3.75
C TRP A 188 -9.81 2.10 4.35
N SER A 189 -9.87 3.37 3.93
CA SER A 189 -9.01 4.44 4.46
C SER A 189 -9.16 4.59 5.98
N ALA A 190 -10.39 4.63 6.49
CA ALA A 190 -10.65 4.73 7.92
C ALA A 190 -10.12 3.54 8.72
N ARG A 191 -10.25 2.33 8.18
CA ARG A 191 -9.72 1.11 8.81
C ARG A 191 -8.19 1.10 8.80
N CYS A 192 -7.53 1.54 7.73
CA CYS A 192 -6.09 1.71 7.69
C CYS A 192 -5.61 2.72 8.75
N ALA A 193 -6.20 3.91 8.81
CA ALA A 193 -5.88 4.91 9.82
C ALA A 193 -6.05 4.36 11.24
N SER A 194 -7.11 3.59 11.51
CA SER A 194 -7.31 2.91 12.79
C SER A 194 -6.17 1.95 13.16
N ARG A 195 -5.48 1.34 12.20
CA ARG A 195 -4.32 0.48 12.47
C ARG A 195 -3.11 1.30 12.93
N PHE A 196 -2.85 2.43 12.30
CA PHE A 196 -1.79 3.35 12.70
C PHE A 196 -2.05 3.98 14.08
N ASN A 197 -3.29 4.27 14.43
CA ASN A 197 -3.66 4.88 15.71
C ASN A 197 -3.71 3.91 16.90
N ARG A 198 -3.62 2.60 16.67
CA ARG A 198 -3.66 1.56 17.72
C ARG A 198 -2.29 1.02 18.11
N LEU A 199 -1.23 1.64 17.66
CA LEU A 199 0.16 1.28 18.00
C LEU A 199 0.51 1.46 19.47
#